data_75d9bd167129c7c0499207eb3f92e1de
#
_entry.id   75d9bd167129c7c0499207eb3f92e1de
#
_cell.length_a   1.000
_cell.length_b   1.000
_cell.length_c   1.000
_cell.angle_alpha   90.00
_cell.angle_beta   90.00
_cell.angle_gamma   90.00
#
_symmetry.space_group_name_H-M   'P 1'
#
loop_
_entity.id
_entity.type
_entity.pdbx_description
1 polymer ?
#
loop_
_entity_poly.entity_id
_entity_poly.type
_entity_poly.pdbx_seq_one_letter_code
_entity_poly.pdbx_strand_id
1 'polypeptide(L)'
;TGAKSRYFNADGFYPAPGAAQGPISPYYSWYSFHPFPTDYDAWWGIKNLPAVNERNESYVNYIITGENSIVRRWLRAGASAWRLDVADELPDEFIFAIRAVMQRDFPDAYLLGEVWEDGTTKIAYSKRRRYLLGSGLHGLMNYPFRTALLSYLAGTSGAEDFRDAMETIRENYPSPAFYGAMNFLSTHDTPRLLTLLGCEQPPADRDARTHSRLSPAER
;
A
#
# COMPACT_ATOMS: atom_id res chain seq x y z
N THR A 1 -1.32 21.93 3.62
CA THR A 1 -0.67 22.17 4.92
C THR A 1 -1.32 23.34 5.64
N GLY A 2 -1.69 23.17 6.92
CA GLY A 2 -2.25 24.25 7.73
C GLY A 2 -1.18 25.27 8.14
N ALA A 3 -1.60 26.48 8.54
CA ALA A 3 -0.71 27.58 8.92
C ALA A 3 0.30 27.24 10.05
N LYS A 4 0.03 26.19 10.84
CA LYS A 4 0.92 25.69 11.90
C LYS A 4 1.92 24.63 11.43
N SER A 5 1.85 24.21 10.17
CA SER A 5 2.78 23.22 9.63
C SER A 5 4.14 23.87 9.41
N ARG A 6 5.23 23.14 9.74
CA ARG A 6 6.60 23.55 9.37
C ARG A 6 6.81 23.67 7.85
N TYR A 7 5.88 23.10 7.07
CA TYR A 7 5.89 23.15 5.60
C TYR A 7 4.98 24.26 5.05
N PHE A 8 4.45 25.12 5.91
CA PHE A 8 3.71 26.30 5.46
C PHE A 8 4.66 27.28 4.76
N ASN A 9 4.23 27.77 3.61
CA ASN A 9 5.09 28.59 2.74
C ASN A 9 5.23 30.05 3.23
N ALA A 10 5.44 30.28 4.52
CA ALA A 10 5.60 31.62 5.06
C ALA A 10 6.89 32.30 4.56
N ASP A 11 7.95 31.52 4.36
CA ASP A 11 9.28 32.03 4.04
C ASP A 11 9.67 31.83 2.55
N GLY A 12 8.69 31.49 1.69
CA GLY A 12 8.96 31.26 0.27
C GLY A 12 9.77 29.99 -0.04
N PHE A 13 9.97 29.11 0.95
CA PHE A 13 10.71 27.86 0.77
C PHE A 13 10.02 26.91 -0.24
N TYR A 14 8.71 26.95 -0.31
CA TYR A 14 7.94 26.25 -1.33
C TYR A 14 7.45 27.24 -2.38
N PRO A 15 7.55 26.93 -3.68
CA PRO A 15 7.26 27.89 -4.76
C PRO A 15 5.76 28.19 -4.93
N ALA A 16 4.89 27.41 -4.30
CA ALA A 16 3.45 27.57 -4.43
C ALA A 16 2.72 27.37 -3.09
N PRO A 17 1.58 28.04 -2.87
CA PRO A 17 0.75 27.84 -1.69
C PRO A 17 0.21 26.42 -1.63
N GLY A 18 0.01 25.87 -0.42
CA GLY A 18 -0.63 24.57 -0.20
C GLY A 18 -2.13 24.59 -0.50
N ALA A 19 -2.72 23.43 -0.77
CA ALA A 19 -4.13 23.29 -1.15
C ALA A 19 -5.10 23.96 -0.15
N ALA A 20 -4.84 23.87 1.15
CA ALA A 20 -5.68 24.49 2.19
C ALA A 20 -5.52 26.03 2.30
N GLN A 21 -4.69 26.65 1.48
CA GLN A 21 -4.50 28.11 1.43
C GLN A 21 -5.41 28.80 0.40
N GLY A 22 -6.10 28.04 -0.45
CA GLY A 22 -7.10 28.56 -1.36
C GLY A 22 -7.03 28.02 -2.78
N PRO A 23 -8.03 28.35 -3.60
CA PRO A 23 -8.14 27.87 -4.99
C PRO A 23 -6.98 28.34 -5.91
N ILE A 24 -6.22 29.35 -5.50
CA ILE A 24 -5.03 29.81 -6.21
C ILE A 24 -3.89 28.78 -6.14
N SER A 25 -3.96 27.83 -5.19
CA SER A 25 -2.98 26.75 -5.10
C SER A 25 -3.07 25.82 -6.31
N PRO A 26 -1.95 25.48 -6.95
CA PRO A 26 -1.92 24.47 -8.02
C PRO A 26 -2.30 23.07 -7.52
N TYR A 27 -2.32 22.86 -6.21
CA TYR A 27 -2.67 21.61 -5.55
C TYR A 27 -4.12 21.58 -5.05
N TYR A 28 -4.89 22.67 -5.19
CA TYR A 28 -6.25 22.76 -4.67
C TYR A 28 -7.16 21.68 -5.24
N SER A 29 -7.14 21.48 -6.55
CA SER A 29 -7.96 20.48 -7.25
C SER A 29 -7.55 19.03 -7.00
N TRP A 30 -6.43 18.80 -6.30
CA TRP A 30 -6.02 17.45 -5.90
C TRP A 30 -6.85 16.91 -4.73
N TYR A 31 -7.62 17.77 -4.05
CA TYR A 31 -8.40 17.43 -2.87
C TYR A 31 -9.84 17.85 -3.03
N SER A 32 -10.74 17.13 -2.34
CA SER A 32 -12.15 17.47 -2.24
C SER A 32 -12.42 18.11 -0.88
N PHE A 33 -12.94 19.34 -0.87
CA PHE A 33 -13.26 20.10 0.35
C PHE A 33 -14.77 20.18 0.60
N HIS A 34 -15.22 20.03 1.88
CA HIS A 34 -16.63 19.95 2.29
C HIS A 34 -16.92 20.47 3.72
N PRO A 35 -16.91 21.73 4.06
CA PRO A 35 -16.56 22.95 3.31
C PRO A 35 -15.06 23.27 3.35
N PHE A 36 -14.62 24.05 2.38
CA PHE A 36 -13.27 24.61 2.36
C PHE A 36 -13.08 25.63 3.50
N PRO A 37 -11.90 25.69 4.14
CA PRO A 37 -10.77 24.74 4.10
C PRO A 37 -10.83 23.70 5.23
N THR A 38 -11.91 23.69 6.02
CA THR A 38 -12.00 23.03 7.33
C THR A 38 -12.33 21.56 7.26
N ASP A 39 -13.02 21.14 6.20
CA ASP A 39 -13.34 19.73 5.97
C ASP A 39 -12.96 19.28 4.56
N TYR A 40 -12.54 18.03 4.43
CA TYR A 40 -12.06 17.44 3.19
C TYR A 40 -12.10 15.91 3.27
N ASP A 41 -12.10 15.27 2.11
CA ASP A 41 -11.99 13.81 2.03
C ASP A 41 -10.69 13.33 2.69
N ALA A 42 -10.81 12.29 3.49
CA ALA A 42 -9.68 11.69 4.20
C ALA A 42 -9.82 10.17 4.20
N TRP A 43 -8.70 9.46 4.18
CA TRP A 43 -8.68 8.00 4.25
C TRP A 43 -9.39 7.53 5.52
N TRP A 44 -10.48 6.80 5.35
CA TRP A 44 -11.37 6.33 6.43
C TRP A 44 -11.80 7.43 7.42
N GLY A 45 -11.87 8.68 6.99
CA GLY A 45 -12.22 9.82 7.84
C GLY A 45 -11.09 10.33 8.74
N ILE A 46 -9.91 9.77 8.64
CA ILE A 46 -8.73 10.17 9.44
C ILE A 46 -8.15 11.47 8.86
N LYS A 47 -8.45 12.60 9.49
CA LYS A 47 -8.17 13.95 8.96
C LYS A 47 -6.69 14.30 8.77
N ASN A 48 -5.75 13.61 9.41
CA ASN A 48 -4.32 13.77 9.13
C ASN A 48 -3.83 12.97 7.92
N LEU A 49 -4.71 12.20 7.28
CA LEU A 49 -4.48 11.43 6.05
C LEU A 49 -5.45 11.90 4.94
N PRO A 50 -5.28 13.12 4.41
CA PRO A 50 -6.17 13.63 3.37
C PRO A 50 -6.11 12.76 2.12
N ALA A 51 -7.29 12.37 1.60
CA ALA A 51 -7.40 11.65 0.35
C ALA A 51 -7.14 12.61 -0.83
N VAL A 52 -6.43 12.12 -1.81
CA VAL A 52 -6.19 12.83 -3.07
C VAL A 52 -7.15 12.32 -4.15
N ASN A 53 -7.38 13.14 -5.16
CA ASN A 53 -8.11 12.71 -6.35
C ASN A 53 -7.13 12.07 -7.34
N GLU A 54 -7.05 10.76 -7.34
CA GLU A 54 -6.15 9.95 -8.19
C GLU A 54 -6.51 10.04 -9.69
N ARG A 55 -7.66 10.66 -10.03
CA ARG A 55 -8.07 10.93 -11.41
C ARG A 55 -7.77 12.35 -11.86
N ASN A 56 -7.27 13.20 -10.96
CA ASN A 56 -6.87 14.55 -11.33
C ASN A 56 -5.64 14.49 -12.25
N GLU A 57 -5.76 15.07 -13.44
CA GLU A 57 -4.73 15.00 -14.48
C GLU A 57 -3.39 15.59 -14.00
N SER A 58 -3.40 16.73 -13.33
CA SER A 58 -2.16 17.35 -12.84
C SER A 58 -1.52 16.54 -11.71
N TYR A 59 -2.31 15.88 -10.86
CA TYR A 59 -1.82 14.95 -9.85
C TYR A 59 -1.19 13.71 -10.49
N VAL A 60 -1.90 13.09 -11.44
CA VAL A 60 -1.39 11.93 -12.19
C VAL A 60 -0.10 12.30 -12.92
N ASN A 61 -0.03 13.49 -13.52
CA ASN A 61 1.18 13.96 -14.17
C ASN A 61 2.33 14.13 -13.17
N TYR A 62 2.07 14.71 -12.01
CA TYR A 62 3.09 14.89 -10.97
C TYR A 62 3.60 13.56 -10.41
N ILE A 63 2.72 12.61 -10.14
CA ILE A 63 3.09 11.33 -9.54
C ILE A 63 3.63 10.35 -10.59
N ILE A 64 3.01 10.24 -11.78
CA ILE A 64 3.21 9.10 -12.68
C ILE A 64 3.74 9.52 -14.06
N THR A 65 2.96 10.34 -14.81
CA THR A 65 3.15 10.47 -16.26
C THR A 65 4.15 11.51 -16.68
N GLY A 66 4.36 12.54 -15.87
CA GLY A 66 5.30 13.63 -16.17
C GLY A 66 6.75 13.16 -16.25
N GLU A 67 7.58 13.84 -17.05
CA GLU A 67 8.99 13.50 -17.23
C GLU A 67 9.77 13.49 -15.92
N ASN A 68 9.45 14.40 -14.99
CA ASN A 68 10.04 14.51 -13.66
C ASN A 68 9.10 13.98 -12.56
N SER A 69 8.20 13.05 -12.90
CA SER A 69 7.26 12.45 -11.95
C SER A 69 7.96 11.74 -10.80
N ILE A 70 7.26 11.60 -9.69
CA ILE A 70 7.78 10.92 -8.49
C ILE A 70 8.18 9.49 -8.82
N VAL A 71 7.38 8.76 -9.59
CA VAL A 71 7.69 7.38 -10.01
C VAL A 71 9.03 7.33 -10.74
N ARG A 72 9.24 8.18 -11.75
CA ARG A 72 10.49 8.20 -12.52
C ARG A 72 11.68 8.68 -11.71
N ARG A 73 11.48 9.71 -10.91
CA ARG A 73 12.55 10.31 -10.11
C ARG A 73 13.27 9.31 -9.24
N TRP A 74 12.50 8.48 -8.52
CA TRP A 74 13.09 7.50 -7.60
C TRP A 74 13.69 6.31 -8.34
N LEU A 75 13.09 5.86 -9.43
CA LEU A 75 13.66 4.79 -10.27
C LEU A 75 14.98 5.26 -10.91
N ARG A 76 15.05 6.49 -11.41
CA ARG A 76 16.30 7.08 -11.90
C ARG A 76 17.36 7.24 -10.80
N ALA A 77 16.93 7.45 -9.56
CA ALA A 77 17.84 7.53 -8.41
C ALA A 77 18.32 6.15 -7.91
N GLY A 78 17.88 5.05 -8.54
CA GLY A 78 18.35 3.70 -8.25
C GLY A 78 17.38 2.81 -7.47
N ALA A 79 16.14 3.25 -7.21
CA ALA A 79 15.13 2.37 -6.70
C ALA A 79 14.81 1.27 -7.73
N SER A 80 14.67 0.02 -7.28
CA SER A 80 14.40 -1.13 -8.15
C SER A 80 12.92 -1.52 -8.16
N ALA A 81 12.12 -0.92 -7.28
CA ALA A 81 10.72 -1.29 -7.12
C ALA A 81 9.89 -0.15 -6.54
N TRP A 82 8.57 -0.26 -6.73
CA TRP A 82 7.56 0.48 -5.97
C TRP A 82 6.66 -0.50 -5.23
N ARG A 83 6.33 -0.19 -3.99
CA ARG A 83 5.25 -0.83 -3.25
C ARG A 83 4.10 0.15 -3.11
N LEU A 84 2.93 -0.25 -3.59
CA LEU A 84 1.70 0.52 -3.45
C LEU A 84 1.02 0.15 -2.14
N ASP A 85 0.93 1.11 -1.24
CA ASP A 85 0.22 1.02 0.02
C ASP A 85 -1.28 0.95 -0.24
N VAL A 86 -1.98 0.10 0.50
CA VAL A 86 -3.44 -0.06 0.43
C VAL A 86 -3.93 -0.06 -1.03
N ALA A 87 -3.43 -0.99 -1.85
CA ALA A 87 -3.73 -1.02 -3.29
C ALA A 87 -5.24 -1.14 -3.60
N ASP A 88 -6.04 -1.60 -2.64
CA ASP A 88 -7.49 -1.68 -2.73
C ASP A 88 -8.17 -0.30 -2.83
N GLU A 89 -7.56 0.73 -2.28
CA GLU A 89 -8.07 2.10 -2.30
C GLU A 89 -7.70 2.85 -3.60
N LEU A 90 -6.73 2.33 -4.37
CA LEU A 90 -6.31 2.97 -5.62
C LEU A 90 -7.19 2.52 -6.79
N PRO A 91 -7.60 3.43 -7.68
CA PRO A 91 -8.26 3.04 -8.93
C PRO A 91 -7.36 2.15 -9.79
N ASP A 92 -7.97 1.17 -10.50
CA ASP A 92 -7.21 0.30 -11.40
C ASP A 92 -6.44 1.11 -12.47
N GLU A 93 -7.04 2.18 -12.98
CA GLU A 93 -6.44 3.05 -13.98
C GLU A 93 -5.17 3.73 -13.48
N PHE A 94 -5.13 4.09 -12.18
CA PHE A 94 -3.94 4.68 -11.56
C PHE A 94 -2.80 3.66 -11.46
N ILE A 95 -3.11 2.44 -11.02
CA ILE A 95 -2.15 1.33 -10.97
C ILE A 95 -1.62 1.00 -12.38
N PHE A 96 -2.51 0.93 -13.38
CA PHE A 96 -2.13 0.65 -14.76
C PHE A 96 -1.25 1.75 -15.38
N ALA A 97 -1.50 3.01 -15.03
CA ALA A 97 -0.66 4.12 -15.47
C ALA A 97 0.76 4.02 -14.90
N ILE A 98 0.92 3.68 -13.61
CA ILE A 98 2.23 3.41 -13.00
C ILE A 98 2.91 2.25 -13.75
N ARG A 99 2.20 1.14 -13.93
CA ARG A 99 2.73 -0.03 -14.64
C ARG A 99 3.20 0.31 -16.05
N ALA A 100 2.42 1.07 -16.82
CA ALA A 100 2.75 1.45 -18.19
C ALA A 100 4.02 2.31 -18.26
N VAL A 101 4.17 3.26 -17.35
CA VAL A 101 5.41 4.07 -17.24
C VAL A 101 6.60 3.20 -16.88
N MET A 102 6.48 2.33 -15.90
CA MET A 102 7.57 1.45 -15.48
C MET A 102 7.97 0.49 -16.60
N GLN A 103 7.00 -0.15 -17.26
CA GLN A 103 7.28 -1.09 -18.34
C GLN A 103 8.00 -0.45 -19.54
N ARG A 104 7.66 0.81 -19.85
CA ARG A 104 8.29 1.55 -20.96
C ARG A 104 9.69 2.06 -20.63
N ASP A 105 9.86 2.66 -19.44
CA ASP A 105 11.04 3.46 -19.11
C ASP A 105 12.00 2.72 -18.15
N PHE A 106 11.51 1.70 -17.42
CA PHE A 106 12.25 0.94 -16.40
C PHE A 106 11.77 -0.53 -16.39
N PRO A 107 12.00 -1.29 -17.47
CA PRO A 107 11.41 -2.62 -17.65
C PRO A 107 11.83 -3.63 -16.58
N ASP A 108 12.98 -3.43 -15.94
CA ASP A 108 13.48 -4.29 -14.87
C ASP A 108 12.94 -3.93 -13.49
N ALA A 109 12.20 -2.81 -13.37
CA ALA A 109 11.67 -2.37 -12.10
C ALA A 109 10.38 -3.13 -11.74
N TYR A 110 10.24 -3.44 -10.44
CA TYR A 110 9.14 -4.25 -9.92
C TYR A 110 8.04 -3.39 -9.31
N LEU A 111 6.76 -3.73 -9.56
CA LEU A 111 5.61 -3.08 -8.96
C LEU A 111 4.85 -4.06 -8.07
N LEU A 112 4.94 -3.85 -6.75
CA LEU A 112 4.32 -4.64 -5.71
C LEU A 112 3.08 -3.92 -5.18
N GLY A 113 2.02 -4.66 -4.88
CA GLY A 113 0.84 -4.12 -4.20
C GLY A 113 0.63 -4.73 -2.82
N GLU A 114 0.12 -3.92 -1.90
CA GLU A 114 -0.41 -4.43 -0.65
C GLU A 114 -1.88 -4.76 -0.82
N VAL A 115 -2.19 -6.05 -0.75
CA VAL A 115 -3.54 -6.62 -0.69
C VAL A 115 -3.51 -7.74 0.33
N TRP A 116 -4.44 -7.72 1.29
CA TRP A 116 -4.40 -8.62 2.43
C TRP A 116 -5.01 -10.00 2.17
N GLU A 117 -5.75 -10.13 1.09
CA GLU A 117 -6.41 -11.37 0.68
C GLU A 117 -5.84 -11.89 -0.65
N ASP A 118 -6.48 -12.93 -1.19
CA ASP A 118 -6.21 -13.39 -2.56
C ASP A 118 -6.62 -12.29 -3.56
N GLY A 119 -5.62 -11.69 -4.20
CA GLY A 119 -5.81 -10.59 -5.15
C GLY A 119 -6.52 -10.98 -6.44
N THR A 120 -6.66 -12.27 -6.74
CA THR A 120 -7.35 -12.74 -7.96
C THR A 120 -8.86 -12.76 -7.80
N THR A 121 -9.32 -12.90 -6.55
CA THR A 121 -10.74 -12.94 -6.19
C THR A 121 -11.23 -11.66 -5.54
N LYS A 122 -10.32 -10.73 -5.26
CA LYS A 122 -10.62 -9.49 -4.53
C LYS A 122 -11.70 -8.66 -5.22
N ILE A 123 -12.70 -8.28 -4.41
CA ILE A 123 -13.71 -7.29 -4.77
C ILE A 123 -13.51 -6.08 -3.87
N ALA A 124 -13.26 -4.92 -4.46
CA ALA A 124 -13.22 -3.64 -3.77
C ALA A 124 -14.08 -2.62 -4.53
N TYR A 125 -14.85 -1.81 -3.81
CA TYR A 125 -15.77 -0.83 -4.40
C TYR A 125 -16.73 -1.43 -5.44
N SER A 126 -17.28 -2.61 -5.14
CA SER A 126 -18.22 -3.37 -5.99
C SER A 126 -17.64 -3.82 -7.33
N LYS A 127 -16.31 -3.82 -7.49
CA LYS A 127 -15.61 -4.29 -8.69
C LYS A 127 -14.63 -5.40 -8.33
N ARG A 128 -14.61 -6.46 -9.14
CA ARG A 128 -13.52 -7.45 -9.09
C ARG A 128 -12.25 -6.78 -9.61
N ARG A 129 -11.21 -6.80 -8.79
CA ARG A 129 -9.95 -6.11 -9.08
C ARG A 129 -9.11 -6.93 -10.07
N ARG A 130 -8.34 -6.22 -10.89
CA ARG A 130 -7.56 -6.80 -11.98
C ARG A 130 -6.06 -6.66 -11.73
N TYR A 131 -5.63 -6.89 -10.50
CA TYR A 131 -4.25 -6.64 -10.07
C TYR A 131 -3.20 -7.41 -10.88
N LEU A 132 -3.42 -8.70 -11.16
CA LEU A 132 -2.43 -9.63 -11.67
C LEU A 132 -2.63 -10.04 -13.14
N LEU A 133 -3.46 -9.32 -13.89
CA LEU A 133 -3.80 -9.67 -15.27
C LEU A 133 -2.88 -9.00 -16.32
N GLY A 134 -1.62 -8.76 -15.96
CA GLY A 134 -0.58 -8.27 -16.89
C GLY A 134 -0.41 -6.76 -16.99
N SER A 135 -1.49 -5.97 -16.90
CA SER A 135 -1.43 -4.49 -16.93
C SER A 135 -1.36 -3.84 -15.56
N GLY A 136 -1.51 -4.62 -14.49
CA GLY A 136 -1.47 -4.14 -13.11
C GLY A 136 -0.13 -4.42 -12.42
N LEU A 137 -0.22 -4.99 -11.24
CA LEU A 137 0.94 -5.30 -10.39
C LEU A 137 1.73 -6.50 -10.94
N HIS A 138 3.01 -6.56 -10.63
CA HIS A 138 3.82 -7.74 -10.89
C HIS A 138 3.54 -8.84 -9.86
N GLY A 139 3.27 -8.47 -8.61
CA GLY A 139 2.94 -9.37 -7.52
C GLY A 139 2.34 -8.63 -6.34
N LEU A 140 1.98 -9.38 -5.33
CA LEU A 140 1.35 -8.90 -4.11
C LEU A 140 2.18 -9.28 -2.88
N MET A 141 2.01 -8.52 -1.81
CA MET A 141 2.40 -8.95 -0.47
C MET A 141 1.54 -10.18 -0.10
N ASN A 142 2.20 -11.32 0.14
CA ASN A 142 1.51 -12.60 0.28
C ASN A 142 0.99 -12.81 1.72
N TYR A 143 -0.03 -12.06 2.10
CA TYR A 143 -0.72 -12.23 3.39
C TYR A 143 -1.39 -13.61 3.54
N PRO A 144 -1.99 -14.21 2.50
CA PRO A 144 -2.48 -15.59 2.59
C PRO A 144 -1.40 -16.60 2.99
N PHE A 145 -0.20 -16.53 2.40
CA PHE A 145 0.95 -17.35 2.80
C PHE A 145 1.30 -17.12 4.28
N ARG A 146 1.43 -15.86 4.69
CA ARG A 146 1.73 -15.52 6.08
C ARG A 146 0.71 -16.12 7.05
N THR A 147 -0.57 -15.98 6.75
CA THR A 147 -1.65 -16.47 7.59
C THR A 147 -1.60 -18.00 7.72
N ALA A 148 -1.50 -18.70 6.60
CA ALA A 148 -1.43 -20.16 6.58
C ALA A 148 -0.20 -20.69 7.33
N LEU A 149 0.98 -20.09 7.09
CA LEU A 149 2.22 -20.50 7.76
C LEU A 149 2.18 -20.25 9.27
N LEU A 150 1.69 -19.09 9.70
CA LEU A 150 1.59 -18.80 11.13
C LEU A 150 0.59 -19.71 11.85
N SER A 151 -0.54 -20.05 11.23
CA SER A 151 -1.49 -21.01 11.77
C SER A 151 -0.89 -22.41 11.92
N TYR A 152 -0.12 -22.83 10.92
CA TYR A 152 0.62 -24.10 10.98
C TYR A 152 1.67 -24.11 12.10
N LEU A 153 2.50 -23.07 12.19
CA LEU A 153 3.54 -22.95 13.22
C LEU A 153 2.96 -22.85 14.65
N ALA A 154 1.80 -22.22 14.78
CA ALA A 154 1.10 -22.12 16.06
C ALA A 154 0.32 -23.41 16.44
N GLY A 155 0.31 -24.43 15.56
CA GLY A 155 -0.42 -25.67 15.79
C GLY A 155 -1.95 -25.55 15.71
N THR A 156 -2.46 -24.45 15.15
CA THR A 156 -3.90 -24.21 14.96
C THR A 156 -4.45 -24.75 13.64
N SER A 157 -3.56 -25.14 12.71
CA SER A 157 -3.89 -25.84 11.47
C SER A 157 -2.85 -26.92 11.16
N GLY A 158 -3.25 -27.92 10.35
CA GLY A 158 -2.39 -29.03 9.95
C GLY A 158 -1.51 -28.72 8.74
N ALA A 159 -0.59 -29.64 8.42
CA ALA A 159 0.26 -29.53 7.23
C ALA A 159 -0.56 -29.61 5.93
N GLU A 160 -1.67 -30.33 5.94
CA GLU A 160 -2.60 -30.41 4.80
C GLU A 160 -3.28 -29.06 4.54
N ASP A 161 -3.76 -28.39 5.58
CA ASP A 161 -4.37 -27.04 5.45
C ASP A 161 -3.35 -26.05 4.87
N PHE A 162 -2.10 -26.10 5.32
CA PHE A 162 -1.03 -25.24 4.78
C PHE A 162 -0.77 -25.56 3.31
N ARG A 163 -0.65 -26.83 2.95
CA ARG A 163 -0.46 -27.26 1.56
C ARG A 163 -1.61 -26.75 0.69
N ASP A 164 -2.85 -26.98 1.11
CA ASP A 164 -4.04 -26.63 0.33
C ASP A 164 -4.18 -25.12 0.14
N ALA A 165 -3.81 -24.33 1.16
CA ALA A 165 -3.72 -22.87 1.03
C ALA A 165 -2.67 -22.44 0.00
N MET A 166 -1.50 -23.09 -0.04
CA MET A 166 -0.45 -22.78 -1.02
C MET A 166 -0.84 -23.19 -2.43
N GLU A 167 -1.44 -24.39 -2.58
CA GLU A 167 -1.94 -24.84 -3.88
C GLU A 167 -3.06 -23.92 -4.40
N THR A 168 -3.96 -23.46 -3.54
CA THR A 168 -5.00 -22.48 -3.92
C THR A 168 -4.39 -21.22 -4.51
N ILE A 169 -3.36 -20.65 -3.87
CA ILE A 169 -2.67 -19.45 -4.41
C ILE A 169 -1.97 -19.79 -5.72
N ARG A 170 -1.31 -20.94 -5.81
CA ARG A 170 -0.59 -21.40 -7.00
C ARG A 170 -1.53 -21.57 -8.21
N GLU A 171 -2.74 -22.09 -7.97
CA GLU A 171 -3.75 -22.27 -9.02
C GLU A 171 -4.42 -20.97 -9.44
N ASN A 172 -4.66 -20.07 -8.48
CA ASN A 172 -5.35 -18.82 -8.72
C ASN A 172 -4.46 -17.76 -9.41
N TYR A 173 -3.16 -17.73 -9.07
CA TYR A 173 -2.26 -16.69 -9.55
C TYR A 173 -1.66 -17.05 -10.90
N PRO A 174 -1.56 -16.08 -11.85
CA PRO A 174 -0.68 -16.25 -12.99
C PRO A 174 0.73 -16.60 -12.53
N SER A 175 1.38 -17.57 -13.21
CA SER A 175 2.70 -18.08 -12.78
C SER A 175 3.74 -16.99 -12.48
N PRO A 176 3.91 -15.93 -13.30
CA PRO A 176 4.85 -14.86 -12.97
C PRO A 176 4.51 -14.14 -11.65
N ALA A 177 3.23 -13.92 -11.37
CA ALA A 177 2.78 -13.24 -10.16
C ALA A 177 2.90 -14.14 -8.91
N PHE A 178 2.71 -15.45 -9.07
CA PHE A 178 2.94 -16.41 -8.00
C PHE A 178 4.41 -16.43 -7.55
N TYR A 179 5.33 -16.56 -8.50
CA TYR A 179 6.77 -16.56 -8.19
C TYR A 179 7.31 -15.17 -7.82
N GLY A 180 6.61 -14.11 -8.22
CA GLY A 180 6.91 -12.74 -7.84
C GLY A 180 6.27 -12.31 -6.51
N ALA A 181 5.44 -13.13 -5.87
CA ALA A 181 4.78 -12.76 -4.63
C ALA A 181 5.80 -12.53 -3.51
N MET A 182 5.60 -11.46 -2.74
CA MET A 182 6.45 -11.15 -1.60
C MET A 182 6.01 -11.95 -0.37
N ASN A 183 6.71 -13.04 -0.07
CA ASN A 183 6.50 -13.81 1.15
C ASN A 183 7.15 -13.10 2.34
N PHE A 184 6.46 -13.04 3.46
CA PHE A 184 6.92 -12.40 4.69
C PHE A 184 6.23 -13.00 5.92
N LEU A 185 6.80 -12.79 7.10
CA LEU A 185 6.26 -13.28 8.37
C LEU A 185 5.73 -12.16 9.26
N SER A 186 6.27 -10.97 9.13
CA SER A 186 5.79 -9.77 9.84
C SER A 186 6.11 -8.50 9.06
N THR A 187 5.28 -7.46 9.29
CA THR A 187 5.46 -6.11 8.76
C THR A 187 5.30 -5.10 9.89
N HIS A 188 5.36 -3.81 9.56
CA HIS A 188 5.02 -2.74 10.51
C HIS A 188 3.53 -2.72 10.90
N ASP A 189 2.65 -3.34 10.11
CA ASP A 189 1.20 -3.43 10.33
C ASP A 189 0.77 -4.68 11.08
N THR A 190 1.69 -5.62 11.30
CA THR A 190 1.39 -6.91 11.92
C THR A 190 2.27 -7.16 13.13
N PRO A 191 1.79 -7.95 14.12
CA PRO A 191 2.64 -8.34 15.24
C PRO A 191 3.91 -9.05 14.76
N ARG A 192 5.00 -8.85 15.49
CA ARG A 192 6.27 -9.51 15.20
C ARG A 192 6.16 -11.02 15.39
N LEU A 193 6.85 -11.78 14.55
CA LEU A 193 6.81 -13.25 14.57
C LEU A 193 7.14 -13.81 15.96
N LEU A 194 8.19 -13.31 16.61
CA LEU A 194 8.60 -13.77 17.94
C LEU A 194 7.51 -13.51 18.99
N THR A 195 6.81 -12.37 18.91
CA THR A 195 5.68 -12.07 19.79
C THR A 195 4.52 -13.03 19.58
N LEU A 196 4.24 -13.40 18.31
CA LEU A 196 3.13 -14.30 17.99
C LEU A 196 3.40 -15.74 18.45
N LEU A 197 4.63 -16.22 18.28
CA LEU A 197 4.98 -17.62 18.58
C LEU A 197 5.46 -17.82 20.02
N GLY A 198 5.99 -16.77 20.66
CA GLY A 198 6.52 -16.85 22.02
C GLY A 198 5.54 -16.39 23.10
N CYS A 199 4.42 -15.79 22.75
CA CYS A 199 3.44 -15.28 23.72
C CYS A 199 2.22 -16.21 23.78
N GLU A 200 1.99 -16.84 24.92
CA GLU A 200 0.81 -17.74 25.14
C GLU A 200 -0.52 -17.02 24.89
N GLN A 201 -0.58 -15.73 25.21
CA GLN A 201 -1.75 -14.89 25.00
C GLN A 201 -1.34 -13.53 24.42
N PRO A 202 -1.15 -13.43 23.10
CA PRO A 202 -0.85 -12.15 22.49
C PRO A 202 -1.98 -11.15 22.77
N PRO A 203 -1.67 -9.90 23.15
CA PRO A 203 -2.68 -8.90 23.45
C PRO A 203 -3.66 -8.73 22.29
N ALA A 204 -4.97 -8.64 22.60
CA ALA A 204 -6.01 -8.48 21.62
C ALA A 204 -5.98 -7.10 20.94
N ASP A 205 -5.57 -6.08 21.72
CA ASP A 205 -5.51 -4.69 21.27
C ASP A 205 -4.22 -4.38 20.47
N ARG A 206 -4.34 -3.56 19.46
CA ARG A 206 -3.24 -3.16 18.55
C ARG A 206 -2.13 -2.41 19.30
N ASP A 207 -2.50 -1.46 20.16
CA ASP A 207 -1.54 -0.65 20.89
C ASP A 207 -0.77 -1.48 21.92
N ALA A 208 -1.47 -2.39 22.61
CA ALA A 208 -0.85 -3.34 23.51
C ALA A 208 0.12 -4.29 22.78
N ARG A 209 -0.24 -4.75 21.56
CA ARG A 209 0.66 -5.57 20.71
C ARG A 209 1.91 -4.82 20.28
N THR A 210 1.78 -3.53 19.97
CA THR A 210 2.91 -2.69 19.56
C THR A 210 3.94 -2.52 20.69
N HIS A 211 3.49 -2.51 21.92
CA HIS A 211 4.34 -2.32 23.12
C HIS A 211 4.70 -3.63 23.83
N SER A 212 4.10 -4.76 23.41
CA SER A 212 4.40 -6.06 24.03
C SER A 212 5.83 -6.51 23.72
N ARG A 213 6.52 -7.01 24.74
CA ARG A 213 7.85 -7.61 24.62
C ARG A 213 7.82 -8.97 25.28
N LEU A 214 8.43 -9.96 24.64
CA LEU A 214 8.64 -11.25 25.27
C LEU A 214 9.55 -11.09 26.49
N SER A 215 9.19 -11.76 27.58
CA SER A 215 10.06 -11.91 28.74
C SER A 215 11.32 -12.72 28.35
N PRO A 216 12.40 -12.66 29.15
CA PRO A 216 13.58 -13.50 28.90
C PRO A 216 13.30 -15.00 28.86
N ALA A 217 12.23 -15.48 29.53
CA ALA A 217 11.84 -16.89 29.54
C ALA A 217 11.07 -17.32 28.29
N GLU A 218 10.47 -16.36 27.57
CA GLU A 218 9.70 -16.59 26.32
C GLU A 218 10.56 -16.40 25.06
N ARG A 219 11.80 -15.99 25.19
CA ARG A 219 12.77 -15.81 24.10
C ARG A 219 13.58 -17.06 23.87
#